data_863fc71801cdd07c31c5885a119e4e0b
#
_entry.id   863fc71801cdd07c31c5885a119e4e0b
#
_cell.length_a   1.000
_cell.length_b   1.000
_cell.length_c   1.000
_cell.angle_alpha   90.00
_cell.angle_beta   90.00
_cell.angle_gamma   90.00
#
_symmetry.space_group_name_H-M   'P 1'
#
loop_
_entity.id
_entity.type
_entity.pdbx_description
1 polymer ?
#
loop_
_entity_poly.entity_id
_entity_poly.type
_entity_poly.pdbx_seq_one_letter_code
_entity_poly.pdbx_strand_id
1 'polypeptide(L)'
;MSYLVAVCVVFAASGAFFMRAKAGYEETLGKVRLSNLTSLCEYSREVGSGLRVLAVSSGDSTADSMAFVRDRIMGAVGCINTFDAKSTKHMAEFFGKAYNFAEHFTGTEKERETAVRLSMYAQEIYYHLNDVSSAVLNGAYSVTEYGSAYKKSDKPYFEKHLDYSNGKERELYKLISPASAQTGGYFLLDGKDKITADTAMQIASGICKVNAALWRTKTDADEEIPLYSFVHGNVTADICQKGGMIYKIVNPMKCEKAFYFSLEAQKIASDFLEKNGFKDMICMDKSASEFEASFVFVPSVNGLLLMNAPVEATVCLSNGEITFLDSSAYIRNYREDVYAPKNEVEIVMPPNLEVRETTHCIAEINGREKRCILAVSDFDGAEVFTYADAQSGRVLKTEIK
;
A
#
# COMPACT_ATOMS: atom_id res chain seq x y z
N MET A 1 -36.55 -50.21 -15.02
CA MET A 1 -35.92 -49.51 -16.18
C MET A 1 -36.44 -48.08 -16.39
N SER A 2 -37.74 -47.79 -16.32
CA SER A 2 -38.34 -46.47 -16.56
C SER A 2 -37.85 -45.36 -15.58
N TYR A 3 -37.65 -45.68 -14.31
CA TYR A 3 -37.25 -44.68 -13.31
C TYR A 3 -35.79 -44.16 -13.51
N LEU A 4 -34.89 -45.06 -13.89
CA LEU A 4 -33.51 -44.73 -14.16
C LEU A 4 -33.37 -43.81 -15.39
N VAL A 5 -34.19 -44.06 -16.44
CA VAL A 5 -34.23 -43.22 -17.64
C VAL A 5 -34.78 -41.82 -17.31
N ALA A 6 -35.81 -41.71 -16.47
CA ALA A 6 -36.39 -40.43 -16.06
C ALA A 6 -35.36 -39.59 -15.25
N VAL A 7 -34.64 -40.22 -14.34
CA VAL A 7 -33.57 -39.57 -13.55
C VAL A 7 -32.45 -39.09 -14.46
N CYS A 8 -32.01 -39.91 -15.43
CA CYS A 8 -30.97 -39.47 -16.38
C CYS A 8 -31.42 -38.28 -17.26
N VAL A 9 -32.70 -38.26 -17.68
CA VAL A 9 -33.25 -37.13 -18.46
C VAL A 9 -33.32 -35.85 -17.64
N VAL A 10 -33.69 -35.91 -16.36
CA VAL A 10 -33.71 -34.74 -15.46
C VAL A 10 -32.29 -34.22 -15.23
N PHE A 11 -31.32 -35.09 -14.99
CA PHE A 11 -29.93 -34.69 -14.85
C PHE A 11 -29.36 -34.09 -16.14
N ALA A 12 -29.66 -34.64 -17.29
CA ALA A 12 -29.24 -34.11 -18.59
C ALA A 12 -29.87 -32.73 -18.86
N ALA A 13 -31.15 -32.54 -18.57
CA ALA A 13 -31.87 -31.29 -18.74
C ALA A 13 -31.33 -30.21 -17.78
N SER A 14 -31.08 -30.56 -16.49
CA SER A 14 -30.47 -29.67 -15.50
C SER A 14 -29.06 -29.29 -15.92
N GLY A 15 -28.25 -30.24 -16.36
CA GLY A 15 -26.90 -29.98 -16.88
C GLY A 15 -26.93 -29.04 -18.08
N ALA A 16 -27.83 -29.23 -19.05
CA ALA A 16 -27.97 -28.34 -20.20
C ALA A 16 -28.43 -26.93 -19.81
N PHE A 17 -29.33 -26.81 -18.82
CA PHE A 17 -29.74 -25.51 -18.28
C PHE A 17 -28.57 -24.76 -17.58
N PHE A 18 -27.85 -25.44 -16.71
CA PHE A 18 -26.67 -24.85 -16.06
C PHE A 18 -25.59 -24.43 -17.06
N MET A 19 -25.43 -25.21 -18.12
CA MET A 19 -24.47 -24.93 -19.17
C MET A 19 -24.85 -23.70 -20.00
N ARG A 20 -26.16 -23.54 -20.33
CA ARG A 20 -26.67 -22.34 -21.01
C ARG A 20 -26.55 -21.07 -20.11
N ALA A 21 -26.92 -21.21 -18.85
CA ALA A 21 -26.81 -20.12 -17.90
C ALA A 21 -25.35 -19.65 -17.73
N LYS A 22 -24.40 -20.58 -17.65
CA LYS A 22 -22.96 -20.28 -17.59
C LYS A 22 -22.47 -19.59 -18.87
N ALA A 23 -22.88 -20.08 -20.06
CA ALA A 23 -22.50 -19.46 -21.33
C ALA A 23 -23.03 -18.03 -21.46
N GLY A 24 -24.27 -17.76 -21.05
CA GLY A 24 -24.85 -16.41 -21.03
C GLY A 24 -24.13 -15.48 -20.03
N TYR A 25 -23.73 -16.01 -18.88
CA TYR A 25 -22.94 -15.26 -17.90
C TYR A 25 -21.56 -14.90 -18.44
N GLU A 26 -20.84 -15.84 -19.05
CA GLU A 26 -19.52 -15.60 -19.63
C GLU A 26 -19.56 -14.60 -20.80
N GLU A 27 -20.60 -14.66 -21.64
CA GLU A 27 -20.81 -13.68 -22.71
C GLU A 27 -21.03 -12.28 -22.14
N THR A 28 -21.87 -12.15 -21.11
CA THR A 28 -22.14 -10.88 -20.43
C THR A 28 -20.87 -10.34 -19.76
N LEU A 29 -20.13 -11.19 -19.07
CA LEU A 29 -18.85 -10.82 -18.43
C LEU A 29 -17.83 -10.38 -19.50
N GLY A 30 -17.75 -11.05 -20.63
CA GLY A 30 -16.89 -10.66 -21.74
C GLY A 30 -17.23 -9.27 -22.29
N LYS A 31 -18.53 -8.95 -22.44
CA LYS A 31 -18.99 -7.61 -22.87
C LYS A 31 -18.61 -6.52 -21.86
N VAL A 32 -18.81 -6.80 -20.56
CA VAL A 32 -18.43 -5.86 -19.49
C VAL A 32 -16.94 -5.64 -19.47
N ARG A 33 -16.12 -6.67 -19.56
CA ARG A 33 -14.65 -6.56 -19.61
C ARG A 33 -14.16 -5.79 -20.83
N LEU A 34 -14.74 -6.02 -21.99
CA LEU A 34 -14.40 -5.26 -23.19
C LEU A 34 -14.77 -3.78 -23.05
N SER A 35 -15.96 -3.49 -22.52
CA SER A 35 -16.38 -2.12 -22.21
C SER A 35 -15.42 -1.44 -21.25
N ASN A 36 -15.03 -2.13 -20.17
CA ASN A 36 -14.08 -1.58 -19.19
C ASN A 36 -12.67 -1.38 -19.76
N LEU A 37 -12.21 -2.27 -20.65
CA LEU A 37 -10.97 -2.10 -21.39
C LEU A 37 -10.99 -0.85 -22.25
N THR A 38 -12.07 -0.64 -23.01
CA THR A 38 -12.25 0.56 -23.86
C THR A 38 -12.29 1.82 -23.00
N SER A 39 -13.03 1.80 -21.89
CA SER A 39 -13.10 2.94 -20.96
C SER A 39 -11.76 3.24 -20.31
N LEU A 40 -11.00 2.22 -19.90
CA LEU A 40 -9.66 2.38 -19.33
C LEU A 40 -8.69 3.00 -20.34
N CYS A 41 -8.80 2.62 -21.62
CA CYS A 41 -8.05 3.20 -22.71
C CYS A 41 -8.33 4.72 -22.81
N GLU A 42 -9.61 5.11 -22.85
CA GLU A 42 -10.01 6.51 -22.91
C GLU A 42 -9.58 7.32 -21.68
N TYR A 43 -9.80 6.79 -20.48
CA TYR A 43 -9.35 7.46 -19.25
C TYR A 43 -7.83 7.66 -19.22
N SER A 44 -7.05 6.68 -19.70
CA SER A 44 -5.58 6.81 -19.77
C SER A 44 -5.16 7.95 -20.69
N ARG A 45 -5.83 8.08 -21.85
CA ARG A 45 -5.62 9.19 -22.79
C ARG A 45 -5.97 10.53 -22.18
N GLU A 46 -7.11 10.60 -21.50
CA GLU A 46 -7.61 11.83 -20.87
C GLU A 46 -6.74 12.27 -19.68
N VAL A 47 -6.23 11.33 -18.88
CA VAL A 47 -5.25 11.59 -17.82
C VAL A 47 -3.98 12.19 -18.40
N GLY A 48 -3.46 11.62 -19.49
CA GLY A 48 -2.28 12.16 -20.18
C GLY A 48 -2.52 13.58 -20.68
N SER A 49 -3.66 13.85 -21.29
CA SER A 49 -4.03 15.18 -21.76
C SER A 49 -4.21 16.17 -20.61
N GLY A 50 -4.90 15.78 -19.54
CA GLY A 50 -5.11 16.59 -18.36
C GLY A 50 -3.82 16.98 -17.65
N LEU A 51 -2.86 16.03 -17.53
CA LEU A 51 -1.55 16.29 -16.94
C LEU A 51 -0.73 17.29 -17.79
N ARG A 52 -0.86 17.26 -19.11
CA ARG A 52 -0.25 18.30 -19.99
C ARG A 52 -0.85 19.67 -19.74
N VAL A 53 -2.18 19.75 -19.65
CA VAL A 53 -2.87 21.01 -19.33
C VAL A 53 -2.46 21.50 -17.95
N LEU A 54 -2.38 20.61 -16.95
CA LEU A 54 -1.93 20.94 -15.60
C LEU A 54 -0.50 21.52 -15.61
N ALA A 55 0.39 21.00 -16.44
CA ALA A 55 1.77 21.50 -16.57
C ALA A 55 1.84 22.96 -17.03
N VAL A 56 0.87 23.45 -17.77
CA VAL A 56 0.83 24.83 -18.30
C VAL A 56 -0.22 25.73 -17.64
N SER A 57 -1.05 25.16 -16.76
CA SER A 57 -2.11 25.91 -16.07
C SER A 57 -1.56 26.90 -15.04
N SER A 58 -2.31 27.98 -14.77
CA SER A 58 -1.97 28.98 -13.76
C SER A 58 -3.25 29.59 -13.15
N GLY A 59 -3.13 30.09 -11.92
CA GLY A 59 -4.27 30.69 -11.21
C GLY A 59 -5.44 29.71 -11.04
N ASP A 60 -6.65 30.18 -11.24
CA ASP A 60 -7.89 29.39 -11.03
C ASP A 60 -7.97 28.18 -11.97
N SER A 61 -7.39 28.26 -13.18
CA SER A 61 -7.39 27.14 -14.13
C SER A 61 -6.59 25.92 -13.63
N THR A 62 -5.69 26.13 -12.66
CA THR A 62 -4.94 25.04 -12.04
C THR A 62 -5.85 24.15 -11.22
N ALA A 63 -6.75 24.71 -10.42
CA ALA A 63 -7.70 23.95 -9.60
C ALA A 63 -8.64 23.09 -10.45
N ASP A 64 -9.15 23.64 -11.56
CA ASP A 64 -10.00 22.92 -12.51
C ASP A 64 -9.24 21.77 -13.18
N SER A 65 -7.98 22.01 -13.58
CA SER A 65 -7.12 21.00 -14.17
C SER A 65 -6.79 19.87 -13.19
N MET A 66 -6.51 20.21 -11.92
CA MET A 66 -6.29 19.23 -10.86
C MET A 66 -7.55 18.36 -10.64
N ALA A 67 -8.74 18.99 -10.57
CA ALA A 67 -10.00 18.29 -10.40
C ALA A 67 -10.29 17.36 -11.58
N PHE A 68 -10.08 17.83 -12.81
CA PHE A 68 -10.25 17.03 -14.02
C PHE A 68 -9.34 15.80 -14.00
N VAL A 69 -8.03 15.95 -13.76
CA VAL A 69 -7.08 14.85 -13.72
C VAL A 69 -7.49 13.81 -12.69
N ARG A 70 -7.86 14.23 -11.47
CA ARG A 70 -8.30 13.33 -10.40
C ARG A 70 -9.55 12.55 -10.77
N ASP A 71 -10.56 13.23 -11.36
CA ASP A 71 -11.81 12.59 -11.81
C ASP A 71 -11.52 11.49 -12.86
N ARG A 72 -10.66 11.78 -13.85
CA ARG A 72 -10.29 10.80 -14.87
C ARG A 72 -9.49 9.62 -14.31
N ILE A 73 -8.61 9.87 -13.35
CA ILE A 73 -7.91 8.79 -12.63
C ILE A 73 -8.88 7.92 -11.85
N MET A 74 -9.87 8.48 -11.16
CA MET A 74 -10.88 7.70 -10.44
C MET A 74 -11.68 6.81 -11.40
N GLY A 75 -12.00 7.31 -12.60
CA GLY A 75 -12.61 6.51 -13.66
C GLY A 75 -11.72 5.36 -14.10
N ALA A 76 -10.43 5.61 -14.33
CA ALA A 76 -9.46 4.58 -14.69
C ALA A 76 -9.33 3.50 -13.59
N VAL A 77 -9.23 3.90 -12.32
CA VAL A 77 -9.17 2.98 -11.17
C VAL A 77 -10.45 2.15 -11.07
N GLY A 78 -11.61 2.75 -11.31
CA GLY A 78 -12.89 2.02 -11.37
C GLY A 78 -12.87 0.89 -12.40
N CYS A 79 -12.31 1.15 -13.60
CA CYS A 79 -12.14 0.13 -14.63
C CYS A 79 -11.09 -0.93 -14.23
N ILE A 80 -9.95 -0.53 -13.68
CA ILE A 80 -8.87 -1.42 -13.23
C ILE A 80 -9.37 -2.45 -12.21
N ASN A 81 -10.20 -2.04 -11.26
CA ASN A 81 -10.73 -2.90 -10.21
C ASN A 81 -11.65 -4.03 -10.74
N THR A 82 -12.02 -4.01 -12.01
CA THR A 82 -12.80 -5.08 -12.65
C THR A 82 -11.93 -6.19 -13.26
N PHE A 83 -10.61 -5.98 -13.28
CA PHE A 83 -9.62 -6.92 -13.79
C PHE A 83 -8.83 -7.58 -12.65
N ASP A 84 -8.05 -8.61 -12.97
CA ASP A 84 -7.15 -9.23 -12.02
C ASP A 84 -6.07 -8.25 -11.54
N ALA A 85 -5.91 -8.13 -10.23
CA ALA A 85 -4.97 -7.17 -9.62
C ALA A 85 -3.51 -7.40 -10.04
N LYS A 86 -3.14 -8.65 -10.34
CA LYS A 86 -1.79 -8.96 -10.82
C LYS A 86 -1.55 -8.43 -12.23
N SER A 87 -2.58 -8.53 -13.09
CA SER A 87 -2.52 -8.08 -14.47
C SER A 87 -2.59 -6.55 -14.65
N THR A 88 -2.93 -5.82 -13.60
CA THR A 88 -3.08 -4.34 -13.65
C THR A 88 -2.19 -3.60 -12.65
N LYS A 89 -1.29 -4.32 -11.97
CA LYS A 89 -0.50 -3.81 -10.86
C LYS A 89 0.21 -2.48 -11.16
N HIS A 90 1.00 -2.43 -12.23
CA HIS A 90 1.80 -1.24 -12.55
C HIS A 90 0.94 -0.05 -12.95
N MET A 91 -0.18 -0.28 -13.67
CA MET A 91 -1.13 0.77 -13.98
C MET A 91 -1.81 1.33 -12.72
N ALA A 92 -2.23 0.45 -11.81
CA ALA A 92 -2.84 0.86 -10.55
C ALA A 92 -1.87 1.70 -9.70
N GLU A 93 -0.61 1.30 -9.62
CA GLU A 93 0.46 2.06 -8.96
C GLU A 93 0.68 3.43 -9.61
N PHE A 94 0.73 3.47 -10.95
CA PHE A 94 0.86 4.72 -11.69
C PHE A 94 -0.32 5.68 -11.41
N PHE A 95 -1.55 5.21 -11.57
CA PHE A 95 -2.72 6.07 -11.37
C PHE A 95 -2.84 6.54 -9.92
N GLY A 96 -2.52 5.68 -8.92
CA GLY A 96 -2.49 6.09 -7.53
C GLY A 96 -1.49 7.22 -7.27
N LYS A 97 -0.27 7.11 -7.81
CA LYS A 97 0.75 8.16 -7.68
C LYS A 97 0.41 9.42 -8.46
N ALA A 98 -0.14 9.31 -9.67
CA ALA A 98 -0.59 10.45 -10.45
C ALA A 98 -1.76 11.19 -9.77
N TYR A 99 -2.66 10.47 -9.10
CA TYR A 99 -3.73 11.07 -8.30
C TYR A 99 -3.15 11.92 -7.18
N ASN A 100 -2.27 11.34 -6.36
CA ASN A 100 -1.63 12.06 -5.26
C ASN A 100 -0.83 13.27 -5.76
N PHE A 101 -0.15 13.15 -6.89
CA PHE A 101 0.55 14.27 -7.51
C PHE A 101 -0.41 15.39 -7.89
N ALA A 102 -1.51 15.07 -8.61
CA ALA A 102 -2.50 16.06 -9.02
C ALA A 102 -3.19 16.73 -7.83
N GLU A 103 -3.41 15.98 -6.73
CA GLU A 103 -4.03 16.53 -5.51
C GLU A 103 -3.16 17.58 -4.81
N HIS A 104 -1.83 17.44 -4.90
CA HIS A 104 -0.87 18.30 -4.19
C HIS A 104 -0.09 19.24 -5.11
N PHE A 105 -0.49 19.35 -6.38
CA PHE A 105 0.19 20.19 -7.35
C PHE A 105 0.11 21.67 -6.96
N THR A 106 1.27 22.35 -6.83
CA THR A 106 1.38 23.76 -6.46
C THR A 106 1.88 24.65 -7.61
N GLY A 107 2.24 24.05 -8.74
CA GLY A 107 2.65 24.76 -9.96
C GLY A 107 4.11 25.20 -9.98
N THR A 108 4.96 24.61 -9.14
CA THR A 108 6.41 24.86 -9.23
C THR A 108 6.98 24.32 -10.56
N GLU A 109 8.10 24.87 -11.01
CA GLU A 109 8.75 24.45 -12.27
C GLU A 109 9.03 22.94 -12.30
N LYS A 110 9.56 22.41 -11.19
CA LYS A 110 9.81 20.97 -11.03
C LYS A 110 8.52 20.13 -11.13
N GLU A 111 7.43 20.59 -10.54
CA GLU A 111 6.13 19.90 -10.64
C GLU A 111 5.57 19.97 -12.06
N ARG A 112 5.74 21.08 -12.77
CA ARG A 112 5.36 21.19 -14.17
C ARG A 112 6.11 20.21 -15.07
N GLU A 113 7.44 20.10 -14.91
CA GLU A 113 8.23 19.08 -15.59
C GLU A 113 7.76 17.67 -15.24
N THR A 114 7.45 17.41 -13.97
CA THR A 114 6.93 16.13 -13.52
C THR A 114 5.57 15.82 -14.15
N ALA A 115 4.66 16.80 -14.25
CA ALA A 115 3.38 16.66 -14.93
C ALA A 115 3.56 16.25 -16.41
N VAL A 116 4.52 16.85 -17.10
CA VAL A 116 4.87 16.46 -18.49
C VAL A 116 5.33 15.01 -18.55
N ARG A 117 6.24 14.59 -17.67
CA ARG A 117 6.75 13.20 -17.65
C ARG A 117 5.64 12.18 -17.34
N LEU A 118 4.78 12.49 -16.38
CA LEU A 118 3.60 11.67 -16.08
C LEU A 118 2.65 11.59 -17.27
N SER A 119 2.45 12.70 -17.99
CA SER A 119 1.61 12.71 -19.19
C SER A 119 2.14 11.80 -20.29
N MET A 120 3.46 11.76 -20.47
CA MET A 120 4.11 10.88 -21.45
C MET A 120 3.90 9.40 -21.05
N TYR A 121 4.05 9.07 -19.77
CA TYR A 121 3.83 7.71 -19.30
C TYR A 121 2.36 7.29 -19.42
N ALA A 122 1.41 8.16 -19.09
CA ALA A 122 -0.01 7.90 -19.33
C ALA A 122 -0.31 7.65 -20.83
N GLN A 123 0.39 8.34 -21.72
CA GLN A 123 0.26 8.14 -23.16
C GLN A 123 0.84 6.79 -23.59
N GLU A 124 1.95 6.33 -23.01
CA GLU A 124 2.51 4.99 -23.26
C GLU A 124 1.54 3.90 -22.78
N ILE A 125 0.93 4.05 -21.59
CA ILE A 125 -0.15 3.16 -21.11
C ILE A 125 -1.33 3.15 -22.09
N TYR A 126 -1.76 4.30 -22.57
CA TYR A 126 -2.83 4.40 -23.59
C TYR A 126 -2.50 3.59 -24.83
N TYR A 127 -1.31 3.75 -25.41
CA TYR A 127 -0.92 2.99 -26.59
C TYR A 127 -0.89 1.50 -26.33
N HIS A 128 -0.34 1.06 -25.20
CA HIS A 128 -0.35 -0.35 -24.83
C HIS A 128 -1.78 -0.91 -24.71
N LEU A 129 -2.67 -0.22 -24.02
CA LEU A 129 -4.07 -0.63 -23.88
C LEU A 129 -4.82 -0.63 -25.21
N ASN A 130 -4.53 0.33 -26.08
CA ASN A 130 -5.10 0.39 -27.43
C ASN A 130 -4.65 -0.78 -28.30
N ASP A 131 -3.39 -1.19 -28.19
CA ASP A 131 -2.88 -2.38 -28.89
C ASP A 131 -3.57 -3.67 -28.37
N VAL A 132 -3.72 -3.81 -27.05
CA VAL A 132 -4.46 -4.93 -26.45
C VAL A 132 -5.91 -4.92 -26.91
N SER A 133 -6.58 -3.77 -26.88
CA SER A 133 -7.97 -3.60 -27.32
C SER A 133 -8.14 -3.98 -28.80
N SER A 134 -7.22 -3.51 -29.64
CA SER A 134 -7.21 -3.83 -31.08
C SER A 134 -6.99 -5.33 -31.32
N ALA A 135 -6.10 -5.97 -30.55
CA ALA A 135 -5.91 -7.43 -30.63
C ALA A 135 -7.14 -8.22 -30.21
N VAL A 136 -7.88 -7.74 -29.21
CA VAL A 136 -9.18 -8.33 -28.80
C VAL A 136 -10.21 -8.19 -29.93
N LEU A 137 -10.38 -6.98 -30.46
CA LEU A 137 -11.35 -6.69 -31.53
C LEU A 137 -11.05 -7.46 -32.80
N ASN A 138 -9.78 -7.64 -33.16
CA ASN A 138 -9.33 -8.44 -34.28
C ASN A 138 -9.32 -9.95 -33.98
N GLY A 139 -9.76 -10.35 -32.80
CA GLY A 139 -9.87 -11.74 -32.41
C GLY A 139 -8.54 -12.47 -32.19
N ALA A 140 -7.44 -11.74 -31.97
CA ALA A 140 -6.17 -12.34 -31.56
C ALA A 140 -6.16 -12.78 -30.09
N TYR A 141 -6.92 -12.07 -29.23
CA TYR A 141 -7.11 -12.41 -27.83
C TYR A 141 -8.57 -12.80 -27.53
N SER A 142 -8.77 -13.62 -26.49
CA SER A 142 -10.08 -13.96 -25.97
C SER A 142 -10.52 -12.97 -24.87
N VAL A 143 -11.78 -12.60 -24.84
CA VAL A 143 -12.40 -11.77 -23.76
C VAL A 143 -12.76 -12.56 -22.52
N THR A 144 -12.78 -13.89 -22.62
CA THR A 144 -13.04 -14.81 -21.52
C THR A 144 -11.92 -15.83 -21.45
N GLU A 145 -11.63 -16.35 -20.26
CA GLU A 145 -10.62 -17.39 -20.07
C GLU A 145 -10.96 -18.69 -20.83
N TYR A 146 -12.26 -18.92 -21.04
CA TYR A 146 -12.82 -20.03 -21.81
C TYR A 146 -13.63 -19.46 -22.97
N GLY A 147 -13.23 -19.74 -24.19
CA GLY A 147 -13.84 -19.17 -25.42
C GLY A 147 -15.26 -19.62 -25.72
N SER A 148 -15.76 -20.65 -25.07
CA SER A 148 -17.17 -21.11 -25.01
C SER A 148 -17.36 -21.88 -23.72
N ALA A 149 -18.63 -22.10 -23.32
CA ALA A 149 -18.97 -22.72 -22.03
C ALA A 149 -18.27 -24.07 -21.71
N TYR A 150 -17.50 -24.62 -22.61
CA TYR A 150 -16.91 -25.96 -22.48
C TYR A 150 -15.48 -26.12 -23.04
N LYS A 151 -14.95 -25.13 -23.72
CA LYS A 151 -13.60 -25.27 -24.30
C LYS A 151 -12.74 -24.13 -23.83
N LYS A 152 -11.55 -24.48 -23.34
CA LYS A 152 -10.47 -23.50 -23.13
C LYS A 152 -10.24 -22.82 -24.47
N SER A 153 -10.22 -21.50 -24.51
CA SER A 153 -9.91 -20.75 -25.72
C SER A 153 -8.49 -21.11 -26.18
N ASP A 154 -8.32 -21.40 -27.46
CA ASP A 154 -7.00 -21.57 -28.06
C ASP A 154 -6.25 -20.21 -28.15
N LYS A 155 -6.96 -19.10 -27.96
CA LYS A 155 -6.41 -17.74 -27.99
C LYS A 155 -5.99 -17.31 -26.59
N PRO A 156 -4.88 -16.57 -26.46
CA PRO A 156 -4.47 -15.99 -25.19
C PRO A 156 -5.57 -15.11 -24.59
N TYR A 157 -5.77 -15.22 -23.30
CA TYR A 157 -6.72 -14.38 -22.56
C TYR A 157 -6.12 -12.98 -22.39
N PHE A 158 -6.84 -11.95 -22.86
CA PHE A 158 -6.31 -10.59 -23.00
C PHE A 158 -5.87 -9.97 -21.68
N GLU A 159 -6.54 -10.29 -20.59
CA GLU A 159 -6.28 -9.70 -19.26
C GLU A 159 -4.82 -9.91 -18.82
N LYS A 160 -4.21 -11.02 -19.22
CA LYS A 160 -2.79 -11.33 -18.96
C LYS A 160 -1.81 -10.38 -19.66
N HIS A 161 -2.29 -9.61 -20.62
CA HIS A 161 -1.51 -8.65 -21.40
C HIS A 161 -1.77 -7.19 -20.98
N LEU A 162 -2.54 -6.96 -19.90
CA LEU A 162 -2.79 -5.60 -19.41
C LEU A 162 -1.59 -5.02 -18.66
N ASP A 163 -0.75 -5.85 -18.07
CA ASP A 163 0.36 -5.38 -17.25
C ASP A 163 1.39 -4.64 -18.12
N TYR A 164 1.50 -3.33 -17.91
CA TYR A 164 2.43 -2.48 -18.61
C TYR A 164 3.50 -1.95 -17.68
N SER A 165 4.74 -2.23 -18.00
CA SER A 165 5.92 -1.66 -17.36
C SER A 165 7.02 -1.49 -18.40
N ASN A 166 7.67 -0.31 -18.42
CA ASN A 166 8.82 -0.05 -19.28
C ASN A 166 10.14 0.10 -18.49
N GLY A 167 10.11 -0.17 -17.19
CA GLY A 167 11.26 -0.06 -16.31
C GLY A 167 11.64 1.37 -15.88
N LYS A 168 10.90 2.39 -16.34
CA LYS A 168 11.12 3.81 -15.99
C LYS A 168 10.28 4.25 -14.78
N GLU A 169 9.36 3.41 -14.31
CA GLU A 169 8.42 3.72 -13.21
C GLU A 169 9.17 4.18 -11.98
N ARG A 170 10.27 3.54 -11.64
CA ARG A 170 11.06 3.85 -10.47
C ARG A 170 11.60 5.28 -10.50
N GLU A 171 12.13 5.73 -11.64
CA GLU A 171 12.60 7.11 -11.80
C GLU A 171 11.44 8.10 -11.75
N LEU A 172 10.33 7.76 -12.41
CA LEU A 172 9.12 8.56 -12.41
C LEU A 172 8.56 8.73 -11.00
N TYR A 173 8.49 7.64 -10.24
CA TYR A 173 7.97 7.66 -8.87
C TYR A 173 8.86 8.44 -7.89
N LYS A 174 10.17 8.47 -8.10
CA LYS A 174 11.07 9.36 -7.35
C LYS A 174 10.76 10.84 -7.57
N LEU A 175 10.27 11.22 -8.75
CA LEU A 175 9.88 12.60 -9.05
C LEU A 175 8.56 13.00 -8.39
N ILE A 176 7.64 12.02 -8.23
CA ILE A 176 6.30 12.22 -7.65
C ILE A 176 6.33 12.11 -6.13
N SER A 177 7.29 11.36 -5.57
CA SER A 177 7.42 11.26 -4.12
C SER A 177 7.50 12.66 -3.55
N PRO A 178 6.60 13.06 -2.65
CA PRO A 178 6.60 14.40 -2.10
C PRO A 178 7.97 14.69 -1.52
N ALA A 179 8.48 15.88 -1.81
CA ALA A 179 9.74 16.36 -1.26
C ALA A 179 9.76 16.39 0.28
N SER A 180 8.62 16.17 0.92
CA SER A 180 8.49 16.00 2.37
C SER A 180 9.16 14.72 2.90
N ALA A 181 9.35 13.71 2.06
CA ALA A 181 10.11 12.52 2.44
C ALA A 181 11.63 12.69 2.26
N GLN A 182 12.09 13.80 1.72
CA GLN A 182 13.50 14.03 1.37
C GLN A 182 14.18 15.20 2.08
N THR A 183 13.57 15.76 3.10
CA THR A 183 14.29 16.66 3.99
C THR A 183 14.96 15.87 5.10
N GLY A 184 15.92 15.11 4.76
CA GLY A 184 16.75 14.52 5.78
C GLY A 184 17.23 13.17 5.29
N GLY A 185 18.52 13.03 5.32
CA GLY A 185 19.13 11.72 5.36
C GLY A 185 18.44 10.88 6.43
N TYR A 186 18.65 9.59 6.42
CA TYR A 186 18.15 8.65 7.44
C TYR A 186 18.79 8.99 8.79
N PHE A 187 18.28 10.04 9.47
CA PHE A 187 18.86 10.60 10.71
C PHE A 187 19.17 9.51 11.72
N LEU A 188 18.32 8.48 11.77
CA LEU A 188 18.55 7.34 12.66
C LEU A 188 19.81 6.55 12.32
N LEU A 189 20.22 6.53 11.05
CA LEU A 189 21.39 5.79 10.55
C LEU A 189 22.62 6.69 10.38
N ASP A 190 22.45 8.02 10.51
CA ASP A 190 23.57 8.96 10.41
C ASP A 190 24.52 8.79 11.58
N GLY A 191 25.80 8.78 11.27
CA GLY A 191 26.86 8.57 12.26
C GLY A 191 26.99 7.15 12.82
N LYS A 192 26.14 6.19 12.38
CA LYS A 192 26.28 4.78 12.77
C LYS A 192 27.28 4.06 11.87
N ASP A 193 28.11 3.24 12.50
CA ASP A 193 29.08 2.40 11.79
C ASP A 193 28.39 1.32 10.95
N LYS A 194 29.05 0.98 9.85
CA LYS A 194 28.61 -0.12 9.00
C LYS A 194 28.98 -1.45 9.67
N ILE A 195 27.99 -2.34 9.83
CA ILE A 195 28.21 -3.71 10.30
C ILE A 195 28.62 -4.62 9.14
N THR A 196 29.18 -5.78 9.47
CA THR A 196 29.47 -6.82 8.48
C THR A 196 28.23 -7.64 8.13
N ALA A 197 28.24 -8.31 6.98
CA ALA A 197 27.18 -9.22 6.60
C ALA A 197 27.02 -10.41 7.61
N ASP A 198 28.12 -10.86 8.18
CA ASP A 198 28.11 -11.92 9.22
C ASP A 198 27.43 -11.43 10.50
N THR A 199 27.68 -10.19 10.91
CA THR A 199 26.99 -9.57 12.06
C THR A 199 25.50 -9.45 11.79
N ALA A 200 25.10 -8.98 10.62
CA ALA A 200 23.71 -8.89 10.21
C ALA A 200 23.03 -10.26 10.17
N MET A 201 23.71 -11.28 9.68
CA MET A 201 23.25 -12.66 9.65
C MET A 201 23.03 -13.23 11.06
N GLN A 202 23.91 -12.90 12.01
CA GLN A 202 23.72 -13.30 13.42
C GLN A 202 22.49 -12.63 14.04
N ILE A 203 22.24 -11.35 13.74
CA ILE A 203 21.02 -10.63 14.15
C ILE A 203 19.78 -11.34 13.59
N ALA A 204 19.75 -11.58 12.28
CA ALA A 204 18.64 -12.28 11.60
C ALA A 204 18.41 -13.69 12.18
N SER A 205 19.48 -14.44 12.43
CA SER A 205 19.43 -15.79 12.99
C SER A 205 18.87 -15.81 14.42
N GLY A 206 19.27 -14.84 15.24
CA GLY A 206 18.79 -14.71 16.62
C GLY A 206 17.28 -14.40 16.70
N ILE A 207 16.78 -13.62 15.75
CA ILE A 207 15.36 -13.22 15.71
C ILE A 207 14.50 -14.34 15.11
N CYS A 208 14.86 -14.82 13.92
CA CYS A 208 14.06 -15.78 13.17
C CYS A 208 14.30 -17.23 13.64
N LYS A 209 15.25 -17.45 14.54
CA LYS A 209 15.68 -18.79 15.02
C LYS A 209 16.10 -19.74 13.89
N VAL A 210 16.62 -19.20 12.81
CA VAL A 210 17.19 -19.92 11.68
C VAL A 210 18.69 -20.02 11.88
N ASN A 211 19.26 -21.22 11.65
CA ASN A 211 20.71 -21.41 11.73
C ASN A 211 21.41 -20.53 10.67
N ALA A 212 22.43 -19.76 11.08
CA ALA A 212 23.18 -18.85 10.22
C ALA A 212 23.67 -19.50 8.92
N ALA A 213 24.10 -20.76 8.97
CA ALA A 213 24.56 -21.48 7.79
C ALA A 213 23.48 -21.80 6.74
N LEU A 214 22.20 -21.62 7.05
CA LEU A 214 21.08 -21.90 6.15
C LEU A 214 20.61 -20.68 5.38
N TRP A 215 21.06 -19.48 5.77
CA TRP A 215 20.68 -18.25 5.08
C TRP A 215 21.32 -18.14 3.69
N ARG A 216 20.54 -17.66 2.74
CA ARG A 216 21.02 -17.20 1.44
C ARG A 216 20.94 -15.70 1.42
N THR A 217 22.02 -15.05 1.05
CA THR A 217 22.03 -13.59 0.87
C THR A 217 21.38 -13.23 -0.46
N LYS A 218 20.38 -12.34 -0.41
CA LYS A 218 19.79 -11.71 -1.58
C LYS A 218 20.40 -10.32 -1.70
N THR A 219 21.05 -10.04 -2.80
CA THR A 219 21.56 -8.69 -3.13
C THR A 219 20.53 -7.98 -3.99
N ASP A 220 19.71 -7.16 -3.37
CA ASP A 220 18.96 -6.11 -4.07
C ASP A 220 19.78 -4.82 -3.98
N ALA A 221 20.55 -4.55 -5.03
CA ALA A 221 21.50 -3.42 -5.07
C ALA A 221 20.82 -2.03 -5.19
N ASP A 222 19.49 -2.00 -5.21
CA ASP A 222 18.71 -0.87 -5.65
C ASP A 222 17.85 -0.20 -4.56
N GLU A 223 18.05 -0.52 -3.30
CA GLU A 223 17.27 0.10 -2.23
C GLU A 223 17.89 1.43 -1.79
N GLU A 224 17.03 2.38 -1.51
CA GLU A 224 17.40 3.70 -1.00
C GLU A 224 18.16 3.62 0.33
N ILE A 225 17.87 2.59 1.14
CA ILE A 225 18.58 2.22 2.36
C ILE A 225 19.43 0.98 2.07
N PRO A 226 20.76 1.02 2.28
CA PRO A 226 21.59 -0.16 2.11
C PRO A 226 21.25 -1.24 3.13
N LEU A 227 20.78 -2.40 2.66
CA LEU A 227 20.36 -3.54 3.46
C LEU A 227 21.23 -4.76 3.22
N TYR A 228 21.28 -5.65 4.22
CA TYR A 228 21.61 -7.05 4.07
C TYR A 228 20.32 -7.85 4.10
N SER A 229 19.97 -8.48 3.00
CA SER A 229 18.75 -9.31 2.87
C SER A 229 19.08 -10.78 2.93
N PHE A 230 18.43 -11.51 3.82
CA PHE A 230 18.61 -12.92 4.06
C PHE A 230 17.33 -13.69 3.78
N VAL A 231 17.44 -14.85 3.14
CA VAL A 231 16.29 -15.69 2.78
C VAL A 231 16.57 -17.15 3.16
N HIS A 232 15.60 -17.79 3.83
CA HIS A 232 15.58 -19.22 4.08
C HIS A 232 14.14 -19.76 3.92
N GLY A 233 13.87 -20.44 2.82
CA GLY A 233 12.50 -20.85 2.49
C GLY A 233 11.58 -19.63 2.35
N ASN A 234 10.54 -19.57 3.18
CA ASN A 234 9.60 -18.44 3.25
C ASN A 234 9.98 -17.38 4.31
N VAL A 235 11.08 -17.61 5.05
CA VAL A 235 11.57 -16.68 6.05
C VAL A 235 12.47 -15.66 5.37
N THR A 236 12.23 -14.37 5.60
CA THR A 236 13.09 -13.28 5.13
C THR A 236 13.44 -12.34 6.27
N ALA A 237 14.65 -11.80 6.22
CA ALA A 237 15.13 -10.82 7.18
C ALA A 237 15.98 -9.75 6.47
N ASP A 238 15.59 -8.50 6.58
CA ASP A 238 16.30 -7.34 6.03
C ASP A 238 16.88 -6.52 7.20
N ILE A 239 18.20 -6.36 7.20
CA ILE A 239 18.94 -5.66 8.25
C ILE A 239 19.70 -4.49 7.64
N CYS A 240 19.60 -3.30 8.24
CA CYS A 240 20.33 -2.12 7.80
C CYS A 240 21.83 -2.33 7.88
N GLN A 241 22.57 -1.99 6.83
CA GLN A 241 24.03 -2.06 6.83
C GLN A 241 24.65 -1.10 7.84
N LYS A 242 24.05 0.07 8.08
CA LYS A 242 24.44 0.99 9.12
C LYS A 242 23.67 0.72 10.40
N GLY A 243 24.39 0.55 11.49
CA GLY A 243 23.82 0.35 12.82
C GLY A 243 23.15 -1.00 13.08
N GLY A 244 22.98 -1.86 12.08
CA GLY A 244 22.42 -3.20 12.25
C GLY A 244 20.95 -3.24 12.67
N MET A 245 20.19 -2.19 12.43
CA MET A 245 18.77 -2.16 12.78
C MET A 245 17.97 -3.12 11.90
N ILE A 246 16.97 -3.74 12.49
CA ILE A 246 16.02 -4.59 11.76
C ILE A 246 15.17 -3.67 10.89
N TYR A 247 15.16 -3.91 9.58
CA TYR A 247 14.32 -3.17 8.64
C TYR A 247 12.99 -3.88 8.41
N LYS A 248 13.04 -5.19 8.18
CA LYS A 248 11.86 -6.00 7.96
C LYS A 248 12.11 -7.47 8.30
N ILE A 249 11.13 -8.13 8.89
CA ILE A 249 11.11 -9.56 9.15
C ILE A 249 9.81 -10.13 8.59
N VAL A 250 9.91 -11.24 7.86
CA VAL A 250 8.78 -12.12 7.53
C VAL A 250 9.20 -13.53 7.95
N ASN A 251 8.58 -14.04 9.00
CA ASN A 251 8.87 -15.34 9.59
C ASN A 251 7.57 -16.14 9.74
N PRO A 252 6.94 -16.55 8.62
CA PRO A 252 5.69 -17.28 8.66
C PRO A 252 5.89 -18.63 9.35
N MET A 253 5.22 -18.79 10.46
CA MET A 253 5.18 -20.04 11.20
C MET A 253 3.76 -20.52 11.37
N LYS A 254 3.60 -21.80 11.67
CA LYS A 254 2.29 -22.38 11.91
C LYS A 254 1.85 -22.08 13.34
N CYS A 255 0.89 -21.19 13.48
CA CYS A 255 0.26 -20.83 14.76
C CYS A 255 -1.04 -21.64 14.86
N GLU A 256 -1.08 -22.68 15.71
CA GLU A 256 -2.18 -23.64 15.74
C GLU A 256 -3.07 -23.55 16.98
N LYS A 257 -2.56 -22.98 18.09
CA LYS A 257 -3.29 -22.87 19.35
C LYS A 257 -2.80 -21.65 20.10
N ALA A 258 -3.72 -20.77 20.48
CA ALA A 258 -3.39 -19.60 21.27
C ALA A 258 -3.13 -19.98 22.74
N PHE A 259 -1.97 -19.58 23.26
CA PHE A 259 -1.59 -19.65 24.67
C PHE A 259 -1.47 -18.25 25.30
N TYR A 260 -1.29 -17.22 24.47
CA TYR A 260 -1.17 -15.84 24.89
C TYR A 260 -2.44 -15.06 24.54
N PHE A 261 -2.85 -14.18 25.43
CA PHE A 261 -3.90 -13.19 25.16
C PHE A 261 -3.30 -11.96 24.48
N SER A 262 -4.15 -11.16 23.82
CA SER A 262 -3.72 -9.97 23.06
C SER A 262 -2.89 -8.99 23.91
N LEU A 263 -3.19 -8.82 25.20
CA LEU A 263 -2.44 -7.93 26.09
C LEU A 263 -1.02 -8.46 26.38
N GLU A 264 -0.88 -9.77 26.57
CA GLU A 264 0.42 -10.42 26.75
C GLU A 264 1.24 -10.35 25.47
N ALA A 265 0.60 -10.57 24.32
CA ALA A 265 1.22 -10.44 23.02
C ALA A 265 1.69 -8.99 22.74
N GLN A 266 0.91 -7.99 23.13
CA GLN A 266 1.32 -6.59 23.07
C GLN A 266 2.59 -6.32 23.89
N LYS A 267 2.65 -6.87 25.11
CA LYS A 267 3.84 -6.76 25.95
C LYS A 267 5.05 -7.44 25.29
N ILE A 268 4.88 -8.64 24.74
CA ILE A 268 5.95 -9.36 24.03
C ILE A 268 6.47 -8.52 22.87
N ALA A 269 5.59 -7.92 22.06
CA ALA A 269 5.99 -7.04 20.97
C ALA A 269 6.73 -5.79 21.47
N SER A 270 6.24 -5.15 22.53
CA SER A 270 6.89 -3.99 23.14
C SER A 270 8.28 -4.31 23.68
N ASP A 271 8.41 -5.40 24.47
CA ASP A 271 9.69 -5.87 25.01
C ASP A 271 10.69 -6.24 23.88
N PHE A 272 10.19 -6.82 22.79
CA PHE A 272 10.99 -7.11 21.61
C PHE A 272 11.52 -5.83 20.95
N LEU A 273 10.67 -4.82 20.76
CA LEU A 273 11.05 -3.56 20.14
C LEU A 273 12.10 -2.84 21.00
N GLU A 274 11.88 -2.72 22.31
CA GLU A 274 12.84 -2.10 23.24
C GLU A 274 14.20 -2.80 23.20
N LYS A 275 14.21 -4.14 23.27
CA LYS A 275 15.44 -4.97 23.20
C LYS A 275 16.21 -4.77 21.90
N ASN A 276 15.52 -4.46 20.79
CA ASN A 276 16.13 -4.27 19.48
C ASN A 276 16.37 -2.79 19.13
N GLY A 277 16.31 -1.89 20.11
CA GLY A 277 16.73 -0.50 19.99
C GLY A 277 15.66 0.46 19.47
N PHE A 278 14.40 0.05 19.41
CA PHE A 278 13.27 0.95 19.15
C PHE A 278 12.88 1.65 20.45
N LYS A 279 13.04 2.97 20.50
CA LYS A 279 12.91 3.75 21.74
C LYS A 279 11.49 4.27 21.93
N ASP A 280 11.01 4.26 23.18
CA ASP A 280 9.79 4.93 23.65
C ASP A 280 8.56 4.68 22.75
N MET A 281 8.35 3.41 22.38
CA MET A 281 7.29 2.98 21.49
C MET A 281 5.94 2.90 22.20
N ILE A 282 4.93 3.58 21.66
CA ILE A 282 3.55 3.57 22.16
C ILE A 282 2.68 2.80 21.16
N CYS A 283 1.91 1.81 21.65
CA CYS A 283 0.97 1.06 20.83
C CYS A 283 -0.25 1.93 20.51
N MET A 284 -0.48 2.22 19.23
CA MET A 284 -1.56 3.07 18.72
C MET A 284 -2.70 2.27 18.10
N ASP A 285 -2.42 1.05 17.64
CA ASP A 285 -3.43 0.20 17.03
C ASP A 285 -3.13 -1.26 17.30
N LYS A 286 -4.19 -2.08 17.37
CA LYS A 286 -4.08 -3.51 17.60
C LYS A 286 -5.22 -4.26 16.92
N SER A 287 -4.88 -5.37 16.33
CA SER A 287 -5.85 -6.34 15.81
C SER A 287 -5.45 -7.75 16.24
N ALA A 288 -6.39 -8.62 16.42
CA ALA A 288 -6.12 -10.00 16.76
C ALA A 288 -7.00 -10.94 15.94
N SER A 289 -6.39 -12.01 15.45
CA SER A 289 -7.04 -13.18 14.90
C SER A 289 -7.05 -14.31 15.94
N GLU A 290 -7.51 -15.49 15.54
CA GLU A 290 -7.51 -16.66 16.42
C GLU A 290 -6.11 -17.07 16.90
N PHE A 291 -5.07 -16.83 16.08
CA PHE A 291 -3.72 -17.35 16.33
C PHE A 291 -2.61 -16.30 16.30
N GLU A 292 -2.90 -15.10 15.87
CA GLU A 292 -1.94 -14.01 15.75
C GLU A 292 -2.52 -12.70 16.23
N ALA A 293 -1.69 -11.84 16.81
CA ALA A 293 -2.03 -10.47 17.15
C ALA A 293 -1.03 -9.50 16.50
N SER A 294 -1.57 -8.49 15.84
CA SER A 294 -0.80 -7.45 15.15
C SER A 294 -0.96 -6.11 15.88
N PHE A 295 0.13 -5.37 15.94
CA PHE A 295 0.23 -4.10 16.66
C PHE A 295 0.94 -3.07 15.80
N VAL A 296 0.49 -1.81 15.89
CA VAL A 296 1.17 -0.66 15.32
C VAL A 296 1.70 0.19 16.46
N PHE A 297 3.00 0.36 16.53
CA PHE A 297 3.67 1.20 17.50
C PHE A 297 4.21 2.46 16.85
N VAL A 298 4.16 3.58 17.56
CA VAL A 298 4.80 4.83 17.14
C VAL A 298 5.74 5.35 18.24
N PRO A 299 6.86 5.99 17.90
CA PRO A 299 7.74 6.52 18.92
C PRO A 299 7.21 7.83 19.49
N SER A 300 7.44 8.03 20.79
CA SER A 300 7.22 9.29 21.50
C SER A 300 8.56 9.99 21.74
N VAL A 301 8.73 11.18 21.17
CA VAL A 301 9.97 11.94 21.29
C VAL A 301 9.68 13.33 21.86
N ASN A 302 10.24 13.66 23.03
CA ASN A 302 10.05 14.95 23.68
C ASN A 302 8.56 15.37 23.83
N GLY A 303 7.68 14.40 24.13
CA GLY A 303 6.24 14.60 24.28
C GLY A 303 5.47 14.74 22.95
N LEU A 304 6.08 14.35 21.84
CA LEU A 304 5.51 14.37 20.51
C LEU A 304 5.44 12.96 19.92
N LEU A 305 4.27 12.51 19.48
CA LEU A 305 4.12 11.23 18.79
C LEU A 305 4.52 11.37 17.32
N LEU A 306 5.40 10.49 16.84
CA LEU A 306 5.77 10.44 15.42
C LEU A 306 4.87 9.43 14.69
N MET A 307 3.66 9.85 14.34
CA MET A 307 2.67 9.01 13.64
C MET A 307 3.12 8.60 12.22
N ASN A 308 4.09 9.32 11.66
CA ASN A 308 4.70 9.02 10.37
C ASN A 308 5.90 8.05 10.47
N ALA A 309 6.24 7.59 11.67
CA ALA A 309 7.33 6.65 11.94
C ALA A 309 6.84 5.35 12.62
N PRO A 310 5.78 4.69 12.12
CA PRO A 310 5.27 3.48 12.75
C PRO A 310 6.23 2.29 12.59
N VAL A 311 6.08 1.37 13.55
CA VAL A 311 6.60 0.00 13.47
C VAL A 311 5.44 -0.95 13.60
N GLU A 312 5.28 -1.83 12.63
CA GLU A 312 4.27 -2.89 12.66
C GLU A 312 4.91 -4.18 13.15
N ALA A 313 4.26 -4.86 14.10
CA ALA A 313 4.72 -6.13 14.62
C ALA A 313 3.55 -7.11 14.78
N THR A 314 3.75 -8.35 14.33
CA THR A 314 2.79 -9.45 14.55
C THR A 314 3.42 -10.53 15.41
N VAL A 315 2.66 -10.98 16.40
CA VAL A 315 3.06 -12.00 17.38
C VAL A 315 2.21 -13.25 17.17
N CYS A 316 2.85 -14.41 17.08
CA CYS A 316 2.17 -15.71 17.13
C CYS A 316 1.67 -15.98 18.55
N LEU A 317 0.37 -16.15 18.72
CA LEU A 317 -0.23 -16.40 20.03
C LEU A 317 0.05 -17.82 20.57
N SER A 318 0.60 -18.71 19.74
CA SER A 318 0.97 -20.06 20.18
C SER A 318 2.28 -20.12 20.96
N ASN A 319 3.25 -19.25 20.65
CA ASN A 319 4.59 -19.33 21.23
C ASN A 319 5.22 -17.97 21.56
N GLY A 320 4.56 -16.86 21.27
CA GLY A 320 5.05 -15.51 21.52
C GLY A 320 6.15 -15.06 20.57
N GLU A 321 6.36 -15.73 19.44
CA GLU A 321 7.38 -15.32 18.47
C GLU A 321 6.88 -14.25 17.52
N ILE A 322 7.78 -13.37 17.07
CA ILE A 322 7.47 -12.36 16.04
C ILE A 322 7.43 -13.06 14.68
N THR A 323 6.25 -13.01 14.04
CA THR A 323 6.03 -13.56 12.69
C THR A 323 6.20 -12.51 11.60
N PHE A 324 5.98 -11.25 11.93
CA PHE A 324 6.17 -10.12 11.04
C PHE A 324 6.68 -8.91 11.80
N LEU A 325 7.58 -8.16 11.19
CA LEU A 325 7.98 -6.84 11.63
C LEU A 325 8.27 -5.98 10.39
N ASP A 326 7.76 -4.76 10.37
CA ASP A 326 8.13 -3.73 9.40
C ASP A 326 8.45 -2.43 10.14
N SER A 327 9.70 -2.01 10.09
CA SER A 327 10.18 -0.77 10.69
C SER A 327 10.69 0.24 9.67
N SER A 328 10.38 0.02 8.39
CA SER A 328 10.86 0.87 7.29
C SER A 328 10.52 2.35 7.48
N ALA A 329 9.29 2.63 7.93
CA ALA A 329 8.84 3.98 8.22
C ALA A 329 9.56 4.61 9.42
N TYR A 330 9.79 3.83 10.47
CA TYR A 330 10.58 4.28 11.64
C TYR A 330 12.01 4.66 11.24
N ILE A 331 12.68 3.81 10.49
CA ILE A 331 14.07 4.06 10.06
C ILE A 331 14.18 5.30 9.19
N ARG A 332 13.16 5.60 8.39
CA ARG A 332 13.13 6.78 7.51
C ARG A 332 12.79 8.07 8.24
N ASN A 333 11.87 8.02 9.19
CA ASN A 333 11.22 9.23 9.71
C ASN A 333 11.53 9.52 11.18
N TYR A 334 12.13 8.55 11.91
CA TYR A 334 12.51 8.79 13.32
C TYR A 334 13.61 9.83 13.42
N ARG A 335 13.41 10.79 14.35
CA ARG A 335 14.37 11.84 14.66
C ARG A 335 14.20 12.32 16.11
N GLU A 336 15.29 12.67 16.77
CA GLU A 336 15.30 13.08 18.16
C GLU A 336 15.21 14.61 18.35
N ASP A 337 15.37 15.39 17.28
CA ASP A 337 15.42 16.86 17.28
C ASP A 337 14.04 17.53 17.16
N VAL A 338 12.97 16.81 17.48
CA VAL A 338 11.60 17.30 17.45
C VAL A 338 11.06 17.53 18.86
N TYR A 339 10.23 18.57 19.01
CA TYR A 339 9.66 18.97 20.29
C TYR A 339 8.18 19.34 20.12
N ALA A 340 7.36 19.03 21.12
CA ALA A 340 5.99 19.48 21.16
C ALA A 340 5.91 21.02 21.20
N PRO A 341 4.92 21.64 20.50
CA PRO A 341 4.67 23.07 20.62
C PRO A 341 4.36 23.45 22.08
N LYS A 342 4.80 24.64 22.48
CA LYS A 342 4.52 25.16 23.84
C LYS A 342 3.16 25.82 23.97
N ASN A 343 2.52 26.14 22.87
CA ASN A 343 1.22 26.84 22.85
C ASN A 343 0.10 25.82 22.77
N GLU A 344 -0.87 25.95 23.67
CA GLU A 344 -2.14 25.22 23.59
C GLU A 344 -3.02 25.89 22.53
N VAL A 345 -3.58 25.09 21.62
CA VAL A 345 -4.50 25.55 20.59
C VAL A 345 -5.81 24.79 20.81
N GLU A 346 -6.91 25.53 20.85
CA GLU A 346 -8.24 24.94 20.99
C GLU A 346 -8.62 24.23 19.67
N ILE A 347 -9.03 22.97 19.78
CA ILE A 347 -9.48 22.17 18.64
C ILE A 347 -10.97 22.34 18.49
N VAL A 348 -11.41 22.71 17.28
CA VAL A 348 -12.85 22.77 16.95
C VAL A 348 -13.33 21.38 16.57
N MET A 349 -13.77 20.61 17.57
CA MET A 349 -14.28 19.26 17.38
C MET A 349 -15.74 19.23 16.89
N PRO A 350 -16.14 18.20 16.13
CA PRO A 350 -17.54 17.92 15.86
C PRO A 350 -18.32 17.76 17.19
N PRO A 351 -19.52 18.31 17.31
CA PRO A 351 -20.26 18.37 18.59
C PRO A 351 -20.72 17.00 19.12
N ASN A 352 -20.65 15.96 18.29
CA ASN A 352 -21.01 14.57 18.64
C ASN A 352 -19.81 13.72 19.07
N LEU A 353 -18.61 14.30 19.15
CA LEU A 353 -17.41 13.61 19.60
C LEU A 353 -16.96 14.18 20.95
N GLU A 354 -16.92 13.32 21.96
CA GLU A 354 -16.35 13.64 23.27
C GLU A 354 -14.87 13.25 23.28
N VAL A 355 -14.00 14.25 23.45
CA VAL A 355 -12.55 14.05 23.46
C VAL A 355 -12.14 13.44 24.81
N ARG A 356 -11.50 12.28 24.76
CA ARG A 356 -10.91 11.61 25.94
C ARG A 356 -9.50 12.09 26.22
N GLU A 357 -8.72 12.25 25.16
CA GLU A 357 -7.30 12.53 25.24
C GLU A 357 -6.85 13.40 24.05
N THR A 358 -5.88 14.26 24.30
CA THR A 358 -5.21 15.03 23.26
C THR A 358 -3.70 14.91 23.42
N THR A 359 -2.98 14.74 22.31
CA THR A 359 -1.52 14.73 22.31
C THR A 359 -0.98 15.38 21.06
N HIS A 360 0.20 15.98 21.15
CA HIS A 360 0.88 16.51 19.97
C HIS A 360 1.49 15.38 19.15
N CYS A 361 1.40 15.48 17.82
CA CYS A 361 1.99 14.51 16.93
C CYS A 361 2.55 15.12 15.64
N ILE A 362 3.40 14.37 14.97
CA ILE A 362 3.75 14.55 13.57
C ILE A 362 3.05 13.45 12.81
N ALA A 363 2.20 13.81 11.86
CA ALA A 363 1.47 12.89 11.03
C ALA A 363 1.62 13.22 9.55
N GLU A 364 1.50 12.21 8.71
CA GLU A 364 1.39 12.41 7.28
C GLU A 364 -0.08 12.69 6.92
N ILE A 365 -0.34 13.91 6.47
CA ILE A 365 -1.66 14.36 6.02
C ILE A 365 -1.54 14.73 4.54
N ASN A 366 -2.28 14.01 3.71
CA ASN A 366 -2.27 14.20 2.26
C ASN A 366 -0.83 14.20 1.67
N GLY A 367 -0.03 13.19 2.05
CA GLY A 367 1.34 13.02 1.56
C GLY A 367 2.34 14.07 2.06
N ARG A 368 1.98 14.87 3.07
CA ARG A 368 2.86 15.88 3.69
C ARG A 368 2.94 15.68 5.18
N GLU A 369 4.14 15.81 5.70
CA GLU A 369 4.35 15.86 7.13
C GLU A 369 3.74 17.13 7.72
N LYS A 370 2.89 16.96 8.74
CA LYS A 370 2.23 18.04 9.46
C LYS A 370 2.43 17.87 10.97
N ARG A 371 2.61 18.98 11.66
CA ARG A 371 2.48 19.04 13.10
C ARG A 371 1.01 19.15 13.46
N CYS A 372 0.51 18.19 14.20
CA CYS A 372 -0.90 18.07 14.54
C CYS A 372 -1.10 17.94 16.04
N ILE A 373 -2.32 18.19 16.48
CA ILE A 373 -2.85 17.68 17.73
C ILE A 373 -3.72 16.50 17.35
N LEU A 374 -3.41 15.33 17.91
CA LEU A 374 -4.24 14.14 17.83
C LEU A 374 -5.25 14.19 18.99
N ALA A 375 -6.52 14.24 18.68
CA ALA A 375 -7.60 14.06 19.64
C ALA A 375 -8.18 12.64 19.49
N VAL A 376 -8.24 11.92 20.59
CA VAL A 376 -8.86 10.60 20.66
C VAL A 376 -10.24 10.72 21.28
N SER A 377 -11.25 10.21 20.59
CA SER A 377 -12.67 10.27 20.99
C SER A 377 -13.31 8.91 20.84
N ASP A 378 -14.47 8.70 21.48
CA ASP A 378 -15.32 7.53 21.27
C ASP A 378 -16.55 7.89 20.43
N PHE A 379 -16.89 7.01 19.51
CA PHE A 379 -18.12 7.11 18.73
C PHE A 379 -18.71 5.71 18.48
N ASP A 380 -19.88 5.44 19.02
CA ASP A 380 -20.58 4.14 18.92
C ASP A 380 -19.71 2.92 19.31
N GLY A 381 -18.81 3.09 20.29
CA GLY A 381 -17.91 2.05 20.75
C GLY A 381 -16.66 1.85 19.88
N ALA A 382 -16.49 2.67 18.84
CA ALA A 382 -15.28 2.75 18.06
C ALA A 382 -14.41 3.93 18.49
N GLU A 383 -13.10 3.77 18.43
CA GLU A 383 -12.15 4.82 18.71
C GLU A 383 -11.96 5.71 17.48
N VAL A 384 -12.05 7.03 17.66
CA VAL A 384 -11.94 8.02 16.60
C VAL A 384 -10.71 8.89 16.81
N PHE A 385 -9.80 8.86 15.85
CA PHE A 385 -8.61 9.69 15.81
C PHE A 385 -8.85 10.93 14.96
N THR A 386 -8.80 12.11 15.56
CA THR A 386 -8.94 13.38 14.84
C THR A 386 -7.63 14.14 14.89
N TYR A 387 -7.07 14.41 13.72
CA TYR A 387 -5.84 15.18 13.56
C TYR A 387 -6.20 16.64 13.27
N ALA A 388 -5.85 17.54 14.16
CA ALA A 388 -6.02 18.99 13.97
C ALA A 388 -4.66 19.66 13.75
N ASP A 389 -4.61 20.69 12.96
CA ASP A 389 -3.42 21.50 12.75
C ASP A 389 -2.95 22.14 14.06
N ALA A 390 -1.69 21.95 14.43
CA ALA A 390 -1.15 22.37 15.72
C ALA A 390 -1.04 23.92 15.88
N GLN A 391 -1.23 24.70 14.81
CA GLN A 391 -1.18 26.17 14.85
C GLN A 391 -2.57 26.77 14.84
N SER A 392 -3.51 26.21 14.09
CA SER A 392 -4.84 26.78 13.86
C SER A 392 -5.98 26.03 14.57
N GLY A 393 -5.75 24.82 15.08
CA GLY A 393 -6.79 23.95 15.66
C GLY A 393 -7.79 23.38 14.64
N ARG A 394 -7.61 23.67 13.35
CA ARG A 394 -8.50 23.17 12.31
C ARG A 394 -8.30 21.67 12.09
N VAL A 395 -9.40 20.92 12.05
CA VAL A 395 -9.36 19.49 11.72
C VAL A 395 -8.85 19.28 10.30
N LEU A 396 -7.86 18.41 10.17
CA LEU A 396 -7.22 18.05 8.90
C LEU A 396 -7.63 16.66 8.43
N LYS A 397 -7.81 15.70 9.36
CA LYS A 397 -8.14 14.30 9.08
C LYS A 397 -8.87 13.67 10.26
N THR A 398 -9.78 12.74 9.99
CA THR A 398 -10.43 11.90 11.00
C THR A 398 -10.39 10.45 10.53
N GLU A 399 -10.08 9.54 11.46
CA GLU A 399 -10.02 8.08 11.22
C GLU A 399 -10.83 7.37 12.30
N ILE A 400 -11.55 6.32 11.93
CA ILE A 400 -12.22 5.40 12.86
C ILE A 400 -11.37 4.13 12.92
N LYS A 401 -11.04 3.70 14.15
CA LYS A 401 -10.18 2.55 14.45
C LYS A 401 -11.00 1.33 14.88
#